data_04e8bd9b5deb8b99b22d0cd6adb40be3
#
_entry.id   04e8bd9b5deb8b99b22d0cd6adb40be3
#
_cell.length_a   1.000
_cell.length_b   1.000
_cell.length_c   1.000
_cell.angle_alpha   90.00
_cell.angle_beta   90.00
_cell.angle_gamma   90.00
#
_symmetry.space_group_name_H-M   'P 1'
#
loop_
_entity.id
_entity.type
_entity.pdbx_description
1 polymer ?
#
loop_
_entity_poly.entity_id
_entity_poly.type
_entity_poly.pdbx_seq_one_letter_code
_entity_poly.pdbx_strand_id
1 'polypeptide(L)'
;QSRVGKTPEELASELNSRPFYHGTGTDNLVAEDVNPYMTQPDSLFGMGFYTTDSPKIAKGYAKSRARGGGTPTIFRTDFNLKRVLDAEIPAPSEVREAITKSMTGWEPMVQARQMISKTIDDPSATTEQIWKAIRNAVGEISVSDEIPKHEFLDHFYEMALNIQRAGYDAITHTGGKRTGSSPHTVVIL
;
A
#
# COMPACT_ATOMS: atom_id res chain seq x y z
N GLN A 1 15.89 6.00 -12.28
CA GLN A 1 16.02 7.43 -11.93
C GLN A 1 15.77 7.60 -10.44
N SER A 2 16.56 8.45 -9.77
CA SER A 2 16.36 8.77 -8.35
C SER A 2 15.04 9.51 -8.16
N ARG A 3 14.25 9.09 -7.15
CA ARG A 3 13.01 9.78 -6.75
C ARG A 3 13.27 10.91 -5.75
N VAL A 4 14.48 10.96 -5.21
CA VAL A 4 14.88 11.94 -4.19
C VAL A 4 14.72 13.37 -4.74
N GLY A 5 13.95 14.19 -4.03
CA GLY A 5 13.72 15.60 -4.35
C GLY A 5 12.58 15.88 -5.34
N LYS A 6 11.84 14.87 -5.79
CA LYS A 6 10.65 15.09 -6.63
C LYS A 6 9.42 15.45 -5.77
N THR A 7 8.64 16.37 -6.30
CA THR A 7 7.31 16.68 -5.72
C THR A 7 6.32 15.56 -6.02
N PRO A 8 5.20 15.46 -5.26
CA PRO A 8 4.12 14.51 -5.56
C PRO A 8 3.58 14.61 -6.99
N GLU A 9 3.52 15.82 -7.55
CA GLU A 9 3.06 16.11 -8.92
C GLU A 9 4.07 15.66 -9.96
N GLU A 10 5.36 15.87 -9.73
CA GLU A 10 6.43 15.39 -10.60
C GLU A 10 6.50 13.87 -10.65
N LEU A 11 6.31 13.22 -9.50
CA LEU A 11 6.18 11.76 -9.44
C LEU A 11 4.96 11.26 -10.23
N ALA A 12 3.81 11.92 -10.08
CA ALA A 12 2.61 11.58 -10.84
C ALA A 12 2.86 11.69 -12.35
N SER A 13 3.48 12.79 -12.81
CA SER A 13 3.83 12.99 -14.22
C SER A 13 4.75 11.87 -14.75
N GLU A 14 5.77 11.49 -13.98
CA GLU A 14 6.67 10.40 -14.36
C GLU A 14 5.95 9.06 -14.47
N LEU A 15 5.10 8.72 -13.49
CA LEU A 15 4.37 7.45 -13.48
C LEU A 15 3.33 7.38 -14.59
N ASN A 16 2.67 8.50 -14.93
CA ASN A 16 1.73 8.61 -16.04
C ASN A 16 2.40 8.39 -17.42
N SER A 17 3.71 8.58 -17.52
CA SER A 17 4.45 8.48 -18.80
C SER A 17 4.74 7.04 -19.24
N ARG A 18 4.46 6.04 -18.41
CA ARG A 18 4.78 4.63 -18.68
C ARG A 18 3.67 3.68 -18.20
N PRO A 19 3.55 2.48 -18.82
CA PRO A 19 2.54 1.51 -18.42
C PRO A 19 2.92 0.82 -17.12
N PHE A 20 1.89 0.42 -16.37
CA PHE A 20 1.96 -0.45 -15.21
C PHE A 20 1.15 -1.71 -15.42
N TYR A 21 1.41 -2.74 -14.62
CA TYR A 21 0.82 -4.06 -14.79
C TYR A 21 0.32 -4.61 -13.46
N HIS A 22 -0.87 -5.19 -13.48
CA HIS A 22 -1.42 -5.95 -12.35
C HIS A 22 -1.54 -7.42 -12.73
N GLY A 23 -1.03 -8.31 -11.90
CA GLY A 23 -1.14 -9.75 -12.08
C GLY A 23 -2.21 -10.36 -11.17
N THR A 24 -3.18 -11.04 -11.75
CA THR A 24 -4.29 -11.70 -11.03
C THR A 24 -4.51 -13.13 -11.50
N GLY A 25 -5.27 -13.90 -10.71
CA GLY A 25 -5.72 -15.26 -11.05
C GLY A 25 -7.08 -15.31 -11.74
N THR A 26 -7.66 -14.17 -12.14
CA THR A 26 -8.95 -14.08 -12.84
C THR A 26 -8.79 -13.39 -14.19
N ASP A 27 -9.56 -13.82 -15.18
CA ASP A 27 -9.58 -13.27 -16.54
C ASP A 27 -10.65 -12.18 -16.77
N ASN A 28 -11.58 -12.04 -15.83
CA ASN A 28 -12.75 -11.15 -15.95
C ASN A 28 -12.71 -9.97 -14.97
N LEU A 29 -11.51 -9.50 -14.55
CA LEU A 29 -11.42 -8.36 -13.66
C LEU A 29 -11.82 -7.08 -14.41
N VAL A 30 -12.90 -6.46 -13.98
CA VAL A 30 -13.30 -5.10 -14.39
C VAL A 30 -13.10 -4.14 -13.23
N ALA A 31 -13.08 -2.83 -13.50
CA ALA A 31 -12.80 -1.82 -12.48
C ALA A 31 -13.76 -1.90 -11.28
N GLU A 32 -15.03 -2.26 -11.54
CA GLU A 32 -16.07 -2.42 -10.53
C GLU A 32 -15.83 -3.63 -9.60
N ASP A 33 -15.05 -4.62 -10.05
CA ASP A 33 -14.71 -5.81 -9.25
C ASP A 33 -13.51 -5.59 -8.33
N VAL A 34 -12.82 -4.45 -8.46
CA VAL A 34 -11.69 -4.12 -7.60
C VAL A 34 -12.21 -3.79 -6.21
N ASN A 35 -12.30 -4.83 -5.39
CA ASN A 35 -12.73 -4.70 -4.01
C ASN A 35 -11.50 -4.59 -3.09
N PRO A 36 -11.28 -3.46 -2.41
CA PRO A 36 -10.16 -3.30 -1.49
C PRO A 36 -10.14 -4.35 -0.38
N TYR A 37 -11.30 -4.88 0.05
CA TYR A 37 -11.38 -5.97 1.03
C TYR A 37 -10.85 -7.32 0.54
N MET A 38 -10.59 -7.49 -0.76
CA MET A 38 -9.90 -8.67 -1.31
C MET A 38 -8.38 -8.60 -1.13
N THR A 39 -7.84 -7.46 -0.69
CA THR A 39 -6.43 -7.31 -0.35
C THR A 39 -6.17 -7.90 1.03
N GLN A 40 -5.06 -8.64 1.19
CA GLN A 40 -4.71 -9.20 2.49
C GLN A 40 -4.35 -8.07 3.48
N PRO A 41 -4.82 -8.14 4.75
CA PRO A 41 -4.57 -7.11 5.77
C PRO A 41 -3.08 -6.85 6.02
N ASP A 42 -2.25 -7.85 5.79
CA ASP A 42 -0.79 -7.80 5.94
C ASP A 42 -0.03 -7.39 4.67
N SER A 43 -0.75 -6.92 3.65
CA SER A 43 -0.13 -6.28 2.48
C SER A 43 0.74 -5.09 2.89
N LEU A 44 1.79 -4.80 2.12
CA LEU A 44 2.86 -3.86 2.53
C LEU A 44 2.36 -2.48 2.95
N PHE A 45 1.35 -1.96 2.26
CA PHE A 45 0.68 -0.69 2.55
C PHE A 45 -0.84 -0.87 2.78
N GLY A 46 -1.24 -2.02 3.33
CA GLY A 46 -2.64 -2.30 3.57
C GLY A 46 -3.43 -2.54 2.29
N MET A 47 -4.63 -2.00 2.24
CA MET A 47 -5.58 -2.21 1.15
C MET A 47 -5.26 -1.32 -0.04
N GLY A 48 -5.47 -1.85 -1.25
CA GLY A 48 -5.26 -1.10 -2.47
C GLY A 48 -5.04 -1.99 -3.70
N PHE A 49 -5.06 -1.37 -4.86
CA PHE A 49 -4.80 -2.02 -6.14
C PHE A 49 -3.30 -1.92 -6.48
N TYR A 50 -2.57 -3.01 -6.28
CA TYR A 50 -1.12 -3.07 -6.43
C TYR A 50 -0.72 -3.30 -7.89
N THR A 51 0.08 -2.41 -8.42
CA THR A 51 0.63 -2.50 -9.78
C THR A 51 2.15 -2.41 -9.78
N THR A 52 2.79 -2.84 -10.86
CA THR A 52 4.25 -2.78 -11.05
C THR A 52 4.61 -2.35 -12.47
N ASP A 53 5.74 -1.68 -12.64
CA ASP A 53 6.31 -1.36 -13.95
C ASP A 53 6.98 -2.58 -14.62
N SER A 54 7.05 -3.73 -13.95
CA SER A 54 7.65 -4.95 -14.45
C SER A 54 6.61 -5.99 -14.89
N PRO A 55 6.41 -6.23 -16.21
CA PRO A 55 5.52 -7.29 -16.69
C PRO A 55 5.92 -8.69 -16.18
N LYS A 56 7.23 -8.91 -15.97
CA LYS A 56 7.77 -10.19 -15.45
C LYS A 56 7.30 -10.42 -14.01
N ILE A 57 7.33 -9.39 -13.18
CA ILE A 57 6.84 -9.46 -11.79
C ILE A 57 5.33 -9.67 -11.77
N ALA A 58 4.56 -8.89 -12.55
CA ALA A 58 3.12 -9.08 -12.68
C ALA A 58 2.76 -10.52 -13.12
N LYS A 59 3.50 -11.08 -14.07
CA LYS A 59 3.33 -12.48 -14.50
C LYS A 59 3.58 -13.49 -13.38
N GLY A 60 4.57 -13.23 -12.52
CA GLY A 60 4.85 -14.03 -11.34
C GLY A 60 3.68 -14.05 -10.36
N TYR A 61 3.12 -12.87 -10.07
CA TYR A 61 1.92 -12.73 -9.23
C TYR A 61 0.70 -13.42 -9.83
N ALA A 62 0.44 -13.22 -11.14
CA ALA A 62 -0.68 -13.86 -11.83
C ALA A 62 -0.62 -15.39 -11.69
N LYS A 63 0.56 -15.99 -11.94
CA LYS A 63 0.75 -17.43 -11.77
C LYS A 63 0.55 -17.89 -10.32
N SER A 64 1.03 -17.12 -9.36
CA SER A 64 0.88 -17.45 -7.94
C SER A 64 -0.59 -17.41 -7.52
N ARG A 65 -1.34 -16.41 -7.95
CA ARG A 65 -2.76 -16.24 -7.65
C ARG A 65 -3.65 -17.29 -8.32
N ALA A 66 -3.25 -17.78 -9.49
CA ALA A 66 -3.99 -18.81 -10.24
C ALA A 66 -3.79 -20.24 -9.73
N ARG A 67 -2.91 -20.48 -8.75
CA ARG A 67 -2.62 -21.84 -8.24
C ARG A 67 -3.84 -22.57 -7.64
N GLY A 68 -4.87 -21.83 -7.26
CA GLY A 68 -6.15 -22.37 -6.79
C GLY A 68 -7.17 -22.73 -7.87
N GLY A 69 -6.79 -22.72 -9.16
CA GLY A 69 -7.68 -23.08 -10.29
C GLY A 69 -8.14 -21.90 -11.13
N GLY A 70 -7.55 -20.72 -10.93
CA GLY A 70 -7.86 -19.53 -11.76
C GLY A 70 -7.02 -19.45 -13.03
N THR A 71 -7.29 -18.43 -13.86
CA THR A 71 -6.57 -18.12 -15.09
C THR A 71 -5.54 -17.02 -14.82
N PRO A 72 -4.20 -17.28 -15.00
CA PRO A 72 -3.18 -16.27 -14.80
C PRO A 72 -3.33 -15.14 -15.82
N THR A 73 -3.73 -13.97 -15.38
CA THR A 73 -4.00 -12.81 -16.25
C THR A 73 -3.17 -11.60 -15.82
N ILE A 74 -2.75 -10.80 -16.81
CA ILE A 74 -2.03 -9.55 -16.59
C ILE A 74 -2.85 -8.43 -17.21
N PHE A 75 -3.21 -7.45 -16.39
CA PHE A 75 -3.84 -6.21 -16.86
C PHE A 75 -2.77 -5.12 -16.98
N ARG A 76 -2.78 -4.44 -18.13
CA ARG A 76 -2.02 -3.21 -18.32
C ARG A 76 -2.87 -2.03 -17.86
N THR A 77 -2.27 -1.13 -17.12
CA THR A 77 -2.89 0.11 -16.62
C THR A 77 -2.04 1.29 -17.05
N ASP A 78 -2.67 2.29 -17.67
CA ASP A 78 -2.09 3.60 -17.92
C ASP A 78 -2.74 4.57 -16.95
N PHE A 79 -1.93 5.33 -16.20
CA PHE A 79 -2.41 6.20 -15.12
C PHE A 79 -2.73 7.62 -15.58
N ASN A 80 -3.59 8.29 -14.82
CA ASN A 80 -3.85 9.73 -14.88
C ASN A 80 -3.82 10.31 -13.45
N LEU A 81 -2.71 10.08 -12.76
CA LEU A 81 -2.48 10.53 -11.39
C LEU A 81 -2.15 12.02 -11.36
N LYS A 82 -2.53 12.70 -10.28
CA LYS A 82 -2.22 14.11 -10.04
C LYS A 82 -1.16 14.29 -8.96
N ARG A 83 -1.26 13.51 -7.88
CA ARG A 83 -0.33 13.57 -6.75
C ARG A 83 -0.03 12.16 -6.24
N VAL A 84 1.24 11.83 -6.09
CA VAL A 84 1.69 10.51 -5.63
C VAL A 84 2.54 10.65 -4.39
N LEU A 85 2.22 9.87 -3.36
CA LEU A 85 3.00 9.76 -2.14
C LEU A 85 4.18 8.82 -2.37
N ASP A 86 5.40 9.33 -2.22
CA ASP A 86 6.58 8.46 -2.12
C ASP A 86 6.71 7.91 -0.71
N ALA A 87 6.58 6.59 -0.57
CA ALA A 87 6.65 5.95 0.73
C ALA A 87 8.08 5.84 1.30
N GLU A 88 9.11 6.14 0.50
CA GLU A 88 10.52 5.99 0.87
C GLU A 88 11.18 7.29 1.34
N ILE A 89 10.46 8.40 1.32
CA ILE A 89 10.91 9.68 1.91
C ILE A 89 10.22 9.91 3.27
N PRO A 90 10.74 10.85 4.11
CA PRO A 90 10.06 11.24 5.33
C PRO A 90 8.59 11.55 5.11
N ALA A 91 7.73 10.94 5.91
CA ALA A 91 6.28 11.07 5.73
C ALA A 91 5.85 12.53 5.92
N PRO A 92 5.10 13.13 4.98
CA PRO A 92 4.52 14.46 5.16
C PRO A 92 3.63 14.54 6.41
N SER A 93 3.51 15.72 7.01
CA SER A 93 2.71 15.93 8.22
C SER A 93 1.25 15.54 8.04
N GLU A 94 0.67 15.89 6.89
CA GLU A 94 -0.71 15.55 6.53
C GLU A 94 -0.94 14.04 6.39
N VAL A 95 0.08 13.28 5.96
CA VAL A 95 0.01 11.82 5.88
C VAL A 95 0.09 11.20 7.28
N ARG A 96 0.96 11.72 8.16
CA ARG A 96 1.02 11.29 9.57
C ARG A 96 -0.29 11.54 10.29
N GLU A 97 -0.88 12.72 10.07
CA GLU A 97 -2.18 13.07 10.62
C GLU A 97 -3.29 12.15 10.11
N ALA A 98 -3.32 11.88 8.80
CA ALA A 98 -4.26 10.97 8.17
C ALA A 98 -4.20 9.56 8.79
N ILE A 99 -2.98 9.01 8.97
CA ILE A 99 -2.75 7.72 9.61
C ILE A 99 -3.21 7.75 11.07
N THR A 100 -2.77 8.76 11.82
CA THR A 100 -3.08 8.88 13.26
C THR A 100 -4.58 8.98 13.51
N LYS A 101 -5.30 9.72 12.68
CA LYS A 101 -6.75 9.87 12.74
C LYS A 101 -7.49 8.54 12.58
N SER A 102 -6.94 7.63 11.77
CA SER A 102 -7.53 6.31 11.54
C SER A 102 -7.27 5.32 12.69
N MET A 103 -6.37 5.68 13.62
CA MET A 103 -6.00 4.84 14.77
C MET A 103 -6.69 5.29 16.06
N THR A 104 -8.00 5.55 15.96
CA THR A 104 -8.84 6.02 17.07
C THR A 104 -10.15 5.23 17.14
N GLY A 105 -10.87 5.35 18.25
CA GLY A 105 -12.23 4.83 18.38
C GLY A 105 -12.36 3.33 18.71
N TRP A 106 -11.35 2.52 18.42
CA TRP A 106 -11.30 1.10 18.77
C TRP A 106 -10.02 0.78 19.55
N GLU A 107 -10.15 0.19 20.74
CA GLU A 107 -9.05 0.02 21.69
C GLU A 107 -7.80 -0.64 21.09
N PRO A 108 -7.89 -1.74 20.32
CA PRO A 108 -6.72 -2.35 19.70
C PRO A 108 -5.95 -1.40 18.76
N MET A 109 -6.63 -0.52 18.04
CA MET A 109 -5.97 0.47 17.19
C MET A 109 -5.36 1.61 18.00
N VAL A 110 -5.97 2.00 19.11
CA VAL A 110 -5.40 2.97 20.07
C VAL A 110 -4.12 2.38 20.69
N GLN A 111 -4.14 1.13 21.09
CA GLN A 111 -2.98 0.40 21.59
C GLN A 111 -1.87 0.31 20.52
N ALA A 112 -2.21 -0.05 19.28
CA ALA A 112 -1.26 -0.06 18.18
C ALA A 112 -0.61 1.32 17.98
N ARG A 113 -1.38 2.40 18.06
CA ARG A 113 -0.87 3.77 17.98
C ARG A 113 0.13 4.09 19.12
N GLN A 114 -0.18 3.67 20.35
CA GLN A 114 0.73 3.86 21.47
C GLN A 114 2.05 3.10 21.26
N MET A 115 2.00 1.86 20.77
CA MET A 115 3.17 1.04 20.47
C MET A 115 4.08 1.69 19.43
N ILE A 116 3.53 2.38 18.43
CA ILE A 116 4.30 3.01 17.35
C ILE A 116 4.58 4.50 17.56
N SER A 117 4.23 5.07 18.72
CA SER A 117 4.32 6.53 18.98
C SER A 117 5.69 7.10 18.62
N LYS A 118 6.77 6.45 19.02
CA LYS A 118 8.15 6.88 18.68
C LYS A 118 8.41 6.95 17.17
N THR A 119 7.85 6.04 16.41
CA THR A 119 8.01 6.01 14.94
C THR A 119 7.14 7.07 14.27
N ILE A 120 5.90 7.25 14.74
CA ILE A 120 4.99 8.22 14.13
C ILE A 120 5.37 9.66 14.45
N ASP A 121 5.99 9.89 15.61
CA ASP A 121 6.46 11.22 16.06
C ASP A 121 7.87 11.55 15.54
N ASP A 122 8.61 10.58 14.98
CA ASP A 122 9.92 10.83 14.38
C ASP A 122 9.77 11.54 13.03
N PRO A 123 10.20 12.81 12.89
CA PRO A 123 10.02 13.57 11.64
C PRO A 123 10.81 12.97 10.46
N SER A 124 11.82 12.14 10.72
CA SER A 124 12.61 11.47 9.69
C SER A 124 12.01 10.14 9.23
N ALA A 125 11.03 9.58 9.95
CA ALA A 125 10.43 8.29 9.60
C ALA A 125 9.67 8.38 8.27
N THR A 126 9.97 7.43 7.39
CA THR A 126 9.28 7.34 6.09
C THR A 126 7.88 6.72 6.25
N THR A 127 7.02 6.95 5.27
CA THR A 127 5.69 6.29 5.25
C THR A 127 5.82 4.77 5.28
N GLU A 128 6.81 4.20 4.59
CA GLU A 128 7.10 2.75 4.63
C GLU A 128 7.44 2.27 6.05
N GLN A 129 8.27 3.02 6.80
CA GLN A 129 8.62 2.69 8.17
C GLN A 129 7.43 2.76 9.12
N ILE A 130 6.61 3.80 9.01
CA ILE A 130 5.38 3.95 9.81
C ILE A 130 4.43 2.78 9.52
N TRP A 131 4.21 2.46 8.24
CA TRP A 131 3.32 1.36 7.87
C TRP A 131 3.81 0.00 8.35
N LYS A 132 5.11 -0.24 8.27
CA LYS A 132 5.74 -1.45 8.82
C LYS A 132 5.54 -1.54 10.35
N ALA A 133 5.68 -0.43 11.06
CA ALA A 133 5.46 -0.38 12.51
C ALA A 133 4.00 -0.71 12.85
N ILE A 134 3.03 -0.14 12.13
CA ILE A 134 1.60 -0.43 12.30
C ILE A 134 1.33 -1.93 12.12
N ARG A 135 1.81 -2.53 11.03
CA ARG A 135 1.59 -3.96 10.77
C ARG A 135 2.19 -4.86 11.85
N ASN A 136 3.36 -4.51 12.37
CA ASN A 136 3.98 -5.24 13.47
C ASN A 136 3.14 -5.14 14.73
N ALA A 137 2.73 -3.93 15.13
CA ALA A 137 1.88 -3.70 16.30
C ALA A 137 0.54 -4.45 16.19
N VAL A 138 -0.14 -4.34 15.04
CA VAL A 138 -1.38 -5.09 14.77
C VAL A 138 -1.14 -6.60 14.84
N GLY A 139 0.00 -7.08 14.33
CA GLY A 139 0.35 -8.50 14.41
C GLY A 139 0.55 -8.98 15.85
N GLU A 140 1.19 -8.19 16.69
CA GLU A 140 1.38 -8.50 18.12
C GLU A 140 0.06 -8.50 18.87
N ILE A 141 -0.78 -7.47 18.70
CA ILE A 141 -2.11 -7.37 19.32
C ILE A 141 -3.03 -8.52 18.86
N SER A 142 -3.02 -8.82 17.55
CA SER A 142 -3.79 -9.92 17.00
C SER A 142 -3.49 -11.26 17.67
N VAL A 143 -2.24 -11.49 18.04
CA VAL A 143 -1.79 -12.72 18.72
C VAL A 143 -2.08 -12.65 20.24
N SER A 144 -1.77 -11.54 20.90
CA SER A 144 -1.93 -11.40 22.35
C SER A 144 -3.38 -11.40 22.79
N ASP A 145 -4.26 -10.75 22.04
CA ASP A 145 -5.65 -10.51 22.39
C ASP A 145 -6.59 -11.45 21.63
N GLU A 146 -6.03 -12.41 20.87
CA GLU A 146 -6.77 -13.38 20.05
C GLU A 146 -7.74 -12.73 19.04
N ILE A 147 -7.40 -11.49 18.58
CA ILE A 147 -8.21 -10.73 17.63
C ILE A 147 -7.86 -11.15 16.20
N PRO A 148 -8.80 -11.65 15.39
CA PRO A 148 -8.53 -11.97 14.00
C PRO A 148 -8.06 -10.74 13.20
N LYS A 149 -7.02 -10.89 12.39
CA LYS A 149 -6.44 -9.77 11.60
C LYS A 149 -7.45 -9.08 10.69
N HIS A 150 -8.49 -9.79 10.25
CA HIS A 150 -9.51 -9.19 9.38
C HIS A 150 -10.37 -8.13 10.09
N GLU A 151 -10.42 -8.12 11.42
CA GLU A 151 -11.13 -7.07 12.18
C GLU A 151 -10.43 -5.70 12.09
N PHE A 152 -9.15 -5.68 11.73
CA PHE A 152 -8.40 -4.45 11.47
C PHE A 152 -8.62 -3.85 10.07
N LEU A 153 -9.32 -4.56 9.17
CA LEU A 153 -9.48 -4.15 7.76
C LEU A 153 -10.14 -2.80 7.60
N ASP A 154 -11.20 -2.51 8.35
CA ASP A 154 -11.91 -1.24 8.26
C ASP A 154 -10.99 -0.06 8.62
N HIS A 155 -10.11 -0.24 9.61
CA HIS A 155 -9.13 0.78 9.99
C HIS A 155 -8.05 0.98 8.93
N PHE A 156 -7.58 -0.08 8.29
CA PHE A 156 -6.65 0.03 7.15
C PHE A 156 -7.31 0.70 5.96
N TYR A 157 -8.59 0.43 5.71
CA TYR A 157 -9.36 1.10 4.69
C TYR A 157 -9.52 2.60 4.98
N GLU A 158 -9.86 2.96 6.21
CA GLU A 158 -9.93 4.36 6.64
C GLU A 158 -8.58 5.07 6.53
N MET A 159 -7.46 4.41 6.78
CA MET A 159 -6.13 4.98 6.54
C MET A 159 -5.93 5.33 5.06
N ALA A 160 -6.27 4.43 4.15
CA ALA A 160 -6.19 4.66 2.71
C ALA A 160 -7.08 5.84 2.29
N LEU A 161 -8.33 5.88 2.74
CA LEU A 161 -9.25 6.99 2.48
C LEU A 161 -8.75 8.32 3.04
N ASN A 162 -8.17 8.35 4.23
CA ASN A 162 -7.67 9.58 4.82
C ASN A 162 -6.41 10.08 4.08
N ILE A 163 -5.55 9.22 3.58
CA ILE A 163 -4.43 9.59 2.70
C ILE A 163 -4.98 10.16 1.38
N GLN A 164 -6.01 9.55 0.82
CA GLN A 164 -6.67 10.06 -0.38
C GLN A 164 -7.32 11.44 -0.13
N ARG A 165 -7.99 11.63 1.01
CA ARG A 165 -8.55 12.93 1.44
C ARG A 165 -7.47 14.00 1.68
N ALA A 166 -6.24 13.60 2.03
CA ALA A 166 -5.07 14.47 2.09
C ALA A 166 -4.54 14.86 0.69
N GLY A 167 -5.17 14.36 -0.36
CA GLY A 167 -4.92 14.75 -1.76
C GLY A 167 -3.96 13.86 -2.53
N TYR A 168 -3.72 12.63 -2.07
CA TYR A 168 -2.87 11.67 -2.79
C TYR A 168 -3.70 10.63 -3.54
N ASP A 169 -3.46 10.48 -4.84
CA ASP A 169 -4.16 9.52 -5.70
C ASP A 169 -3.55 8.11 -5.58
N ALA A 170 -2.29 8.01 -5.18
CA ALA A 170 -1.56 6.76 -5.10
C ALA A 170 -0.36 6.84 -4.15
N ILE A 171 0.14 5.67 -3.75
CA ILE A 171 1.40 5.49 -3.02
C ILE A 171 2.39 4.75 -3.94
N THR A 172 3.64 5.18 -3.98
CA THR A 172 4.71 4.49 -4.72
C THR A 172 5.86 4.10 -3.82
N HIS A 173 6.47 2.96 -4.10
CA HIS A 173 7.69 2.50 -3.45
C HIS A 173 8.50 1.58 -4.37
N THR A 174 9.73 1.24 -3.98
CA THR A 174 10.55 0.24 -4.67
C THR A 174 10.22 -1.17 -4.16
N GLY A 175 9.65 -1.99 -5.03
CA GLY A 175 9.40 -3.41 -4.77
C GLY A 175 10.67 -4.26 -4.88
N GLY A 176 10.56 -5.54 -4.49
CA GLY A 176 11.64 -6.52 -4.59
C GLY A 176 12.46 -6.71 -3.31
N LYS A 177 12.44 -5.77 -2.38
CA LYS A 177 13.21 -5.82 -1.12
C LYS A 177 12.87 -7.05 -0.25
N ARG A 178 11.59 -7.45 -0.19
CA ARG A 178 11.14 -8.59 0.62
C ARG A 178 11.32 -9.94 -0.06
N THR A 179 11.25 -9.97 -1.38
CA THR A 179 11.23 -11.21 -2.17
C THR A 179 12.56 -11.54 -2.79
N GLY A 180 13.56 -10.65 -2.66
CA GLY A 180 14.85 -10.80 -3.34
C GLY A 180 14.74 -10.71 -4.88
N SER A 181 13.60 -10.27 -5.40
CA SER A 181 13.42 -10.03 -6.83
C SER A 181 14.12 -8.73 -7.27
N SER A 182 14.30 -8.58 -8.59
CA SER A 182 14.89 -7.34 -9.14
C SER A 182 14.09 -6.12 -8.69
N PRO A 183 14.76 -5.00 -8.34
CA PRO A 183 14.07 -3.75 -8.01
C PRO A 183 13.12 -3.33 -9.12
N HIS A 184 11.91 -2.92 -8.73
CA HIS A 184 10.87 -2.47 -9.65
C HIS A 184 10.01 -1.40 -8.95
N THR A 185 9.33 -0.56 -9.73
CA THR A 185 8.43 0.45 -9.18
C THR A 185 7.07 -0.20 -8.91
N VAL A 186 6.56 -0.01 -7.70
CA VAL A 186 5.19 -0.38 -7.31
C VAL A 186 4.37 0.89 -7.15
N VAL A 187 3.15 0.87 -7.68
CA VAL A 187 2.13 1.91 -7.49
C VAL A 187 0.87 1.24 -6.92
N ILE A 188 0.33 1.82 -5.87
CA ILE A 188 -0.84 1.35 -5.14
C ILE A 188 -1.90 2.45 -5.23
N LEU A 189 -3.06 2.11 -5.81
CA LEU A 189 -4.21 2.99 -5.98
C LEU A 189 -5.22 2.77 -4.87
#